data_f2edc4307fa6310b2eb0379839f6725c
#
_entry.id   f2edc4307fa6310b2eb0379839f6725c
#
_cell.length_a   1.000
_cell.length_b   1.000
_cell.length_c   1.000
_cell.angle_alpha   90.00
_cell.angle_beta   90.00
_cell.angle_gamma   90.00
#
_symmetry.space_group_name_H-M   'P 1'
#
loop_
_entity.id
_entity.type
_entity.pdbx_description
1 polymer ?
#
loop_
_entity_poly.entity_id
_entity_poly.type
_entity_poly.pdbx_seq_one_letter_code
_entity_poly.pdbx_strand_id
1 'polypeptide(L)'
;MNVTGATLIDSKTKWFVAAAILFFQPSDVLGYQSPDFPQIYNSETADNRSPMPAAEAVRTLQLPEGFTATVFASEPEVQNPIAMNWDARGRLWVAENFTYAERKKRFDLNLRDRVLILEDLDNDGMADRRKVFTDQVQRLTSVEVGHGGVWLMCPPNLLFIPDADGDDIPDGPAEVILDGFEIADGGYHNFANGLKWGPDGWLYGRCGHSCPAMIGPPGSSPKFRVPMDGGLWRYHPKHRLVEVLCHGTVNPWGHDWDQHGQLFFINTVIGHLWHMMPGMHFKESFGESMNPAVYERLDTIADHYHFDTRGRWSESRDGKANHLGGGHAHVGMAIYPGGHWPTKFHQRLFTLNMHGKRMNQETIEPQGASYVGHHDADFFVSQDPFFRGMEISVGPDRNLF
;
A
#
# COMPACT_ATOMS: atom_id res chain seq x y z
N MET A 1 6.52 -8.13 -6.51
CA MET A 1 6.13 -9.53 -6.27
C MET A 1 4.84 -9.48 -5.47
N ASN A 2 3.75 -9.83 -6.08
CA ASN A 2 2.47 -9.85 -5.40
C ASN A 2 2.20 -11.27 -4.95
N VAL A 3 2.03 -11.47 -3.64
CA VAL A 3 1.60 -12.74 -3.07
C VAL A 3 0.10 -12.69 -2.94
N THR A 4 -0.57 -13.58 -3.61
CA THR A 4 -2.01 -13.58 -3.67
C THR A 4 -2.57 -14.91 -3.17
N GLY A 5 -3.59 -14.84 -2.35
CA GLY A 5 -4.48 -15.93 -2.00
C GLY A 5 -3.88 -17.08 -1.18
N ALA A 6 -4.37 -17.22 0.04
CA ALA A 6 -4.25 -18.45 0.79
C ALA A 6 -5.56 -19.25 0.67
N THR A 7 -5.50 -20.45 0.11
CA THR A 7 -6.65 -21.34 -0.01
C THR A 7 -6.55 -22.48 1.01
N LEU A 8 -7.58 -22.67 1.82
CA LEU A 8 -7.69 -23.84 2.70
C LEU A 8 -8.04 -25.08 1.89
N ILE A 9 -7.19 -26.06 1.92
CA ILE A 9 -7.50 -27.39 1.39
C ILE A 9 -8.06 -28.25 2.52
N ASP A 10 -9.36 -28.55 2.47
CA ASP A 10 -9.97 -29.56 3.33
C ASP A 10 -9.51 -30.96 2.90
N SER A 11 -8.92 -31.71 3.80
CA SER A 11 -8.22 -32.97 3.58
C SER A 11 -9.11 -34.17 3.23
N LYS A 12 -10.39 -33.99 2.87
CA LYS A 12 -11.34 -35.12 2.73
C LYS A 12 -11.96 -35.37 1.36
N THR A 13 -11.54 -34.69 0.28
CA THR A 13 -12.12 -34.98 -1.05
C THR A 13 -11.02 -35.28 -2.07
N LYS A 14 -10.72 -36.56 -2.26
CA LYS A 14 -9.88 -37.01 -3.37
C LYS A 14 -10.75 -37.15 -4.62
N TRP A 15 -10.58 -36.24 -5.57
CA TRP A 15 -11.02 -36.42 -6.95
C TRP A 15 -9.80 -36.59 -7.85
N PHE A 16 -9.73 -37.74 -8.53
CA PHE A 16 -8.76 -37.95 -9.59
C PHE A 16 -9.24 -37.22 -10.84
N VAL A 17 -8.51 -36.20 -11.26
CA VAL A 17 -8.62 -35.63 -12.61
C VAL A 17 -7.37 -36.00 -13.37
N ALA A 18 -7.53 -36.76 -14.46
CA ALA A 18 -6.45 -37.12 -15.37
C ALA A 18 -6.02 -35.88 -16.14
N ALA A 19 -4.80 -35.39 -15.90
CA ALA A 19 -4.22 -34.28 -16.64
C ALA A 19 -3.77 -34.74 -18.02
N ALA A 20 -4.37 -34.18 -19.07
CA ALA A 20 -3.77 -34.23 -20.42
C ALA A 20 -2.66 -33.19 -20.49
N ILE A 21 -1.40 -33.65 -20.56
CA ILE A 21 -0.25 -32.76 -20.74
C ILE A 21 -0.20 -32.35 -22.22
N LEU A 22 -0.68 -31.14 -22.49
CA LEU A 22 -0.38 -30.45 -23.75
C LEU A 22 0.93 -29.66 -23.55
N PHE A 23 1.97 -30.13 -24.23
CA PHE A 23 3.19 -29.35 -24.35
C PHE A 23 2.92 -28.08 -25.19
N PHE A 24 2.74 -26.97 -24.53
CA PHE A 24 2.93 -25.69 -25.19
C PHE A 24 4.41 -25.36 -25.21
N GLN A 25 4.96 -25.21 -26.40
CA GLN A 25 6.27 -24.58 -26.59
C GLN A 25 6.17 -23.13 -26.05
N PRO A 26 7.16 -22.63 -25.29
CA PRO A 26 7.16 -21.23 -24.95
C PRO A 26 7.29 -20.43 -26.25
N SER A 27 6.23 -19.78 -26.67
CA SER A 27 6.33 -18.71 -27.64
C SER A 27 7.20 -17.62 -27.00
N ASP A 28 8.24 -17.19 -27.70
CA ASP A 28 9.08 -16.06 -27.33
C ASP A 28 8.19 -14.84 -27.09
N VAL A 29 7.77 -14.65 -25.86
CA VAL A 29 7.21 -13.38 -25.40
C VAL A 29 8.40 -12.44 -25.32
N LEU A 30 8.65 -11.70 -26.39
CA LEU A 30 9.52 -10.55 -26.38
C LEU A 30 8.95 -9.60 -25.31
N GLY A 31 9.54 -9.67 -24.09
CA GLY A 31 9.21 -8.77 -23.03
C GLY A 31 9.34 -7.33 -23.52
N TYR A 32 8.26 -6.55 -23.41
CA TYR A 32 8.31 -5.13 -23.66
C TYR A 32 9.19 -4.49 -22.58
N GLN A 33 10.48 -4.39 -22.84
CA GLN A 33 11.34 -3.48 -22.11
C GLN A 33 11.09 -2.09 -22.70
N SER A 34 10.59 -1.19 -21.87
CA SER A 34 10.61 0.23 -22.24
C SER A 34 12.07 0.59 -22.52
N PRO A 35 12.40 1.07 -23.74
CA PRO A 35 13.78 1.38 -24.10
C PRO A 35 14.43 2.46 -23.23
N ASP A 36 13.62 3.18 -22.45
CA ASP A 36 14.04 4.29 -21.60
C ASP A 36 14.15 3.91 -20.11
N PHE A 37 13.97 2.64 -19.75
CA PHE A 37 14.06 2.23 -18.36
C PHE A 37 15.55 2.09 -17.95
N PRO A 38 15.97 2.76 -16.86
CA PRO A 38 17.34 2.64 -16.38
C PRO A 38 17.69 1.21 -16.01
N GLN A 39 18.93 0.81 -16.25
CA GLN A 39 19.39 -0.52 -15.86
C GLN A 39 19.18 -0.72 -14.36
N ILE A 40 18.60 -1.86 -14.00
CA ILE A 40 18.34 -2.22 -12.59
C ILE A 40 19.67 -2.29 -11.86
N TYR A 41 19.79 -1.50 -10.79
CA TYR A 41 20.92 -1.51 -9.90
C TYR A 41 20.62 -2.33 -8.66
N ASN A 42 21.40 -3.40 -8.44
CA ASN A 42 21.25 -4.21 -7.25
C ASN A 42 22.03 -3.60 -6.09
N SER A 43 21.33 -2.99 -5.14
CA SER A 43 21.89 -2.49 -3.87
C SER A 43 21.61 -3.40 -2.66
N GLU A 44 20.91 -4.52 -2.87
CA GLU A 44 20.38 -5.35 -1.78
C GLU A 44 21.35 -6.45 -1.32
N THR A 45 22.22 -6.89 -2.21
CA THR A 45 23.19 -7.94 -1.90
C THR A 45 24.60 -7.54 -2.29
N ALA A 46 25.58 -7.84 -1.42
CA ALA A 46 26.98 -7.52 -1.66
C ALA A 46 27.60 -8.31 -2.82
N ASP A 47 26.99 -9.42 -3.19
CA ASP A 47 27.46 -10.33 -4.24
C ASP A 47 26.82 -10.07 -5.62
N ASN A 48 26.02 -9.01 -5.75
CA ASN A 48 25.35 -8.62 -7.00
C ASN A 48 24.50 -9.75 -7.64
N ARG A 49 23.98 -10.68 -6.84
CA ARG A 49 23.06 -11.68 -7.39
C ARG A 49 21.80 -11.02 -7.93
N SER A 50 21.22 -11.63 -8.97
CA SER A 50 19.96 -11.18 -9.54
C SER A 50 18.78 -11.50 -8.61
N PRO A 51 17.67 -10.70 -8.69
CA PRO A 51 16.41 -11.07 -8.05
C PRO A 51 15.94 -12.47 -8.47
N MET A 52 15.27 -13.16 -7.55
CA MET A 52 14.67 -14.46 -7.85
C MET A 52 13.52 -14.29 -8.86
N PRO A 53 13.31 -15.25 -9.77
CA PRO A 53 12.05 -15.32 -10.52
C PRO A 53 10.85 -15.37 -9.55
N ALA A 54 9.73 -14.75 -9.91
CA ALA A 54 8.56 -14.65 -9.04
C ALA A 54 8.06 -16.02 -8.55
N ALA A 55 8.04 -17.02 -9.44
CA ALA A 55 7.63 -18.40 -9.10
C ALA A 55 8.58 -19.09 -8.10
N GLU A 56 9.84 -18.68 -8.02
CA GLU A 56 10.79 -19.16 -7.03
C GLU A 56 10.61 -18.39 -5.72
N ALA A 57 10.54 -17.08 -5.80
CA ALA A 57 10.44 -16.21 -4.63
C ALA A 57 9.18 -16.50 -3.78
N VAL A 58 8.03 -16.77 -4.42
CA VAL A 58 6.80 -17.13 -3.70
C VAL A 58 6.95 -18.43 -2.88
N ARG A 59 7.78 -19.38 -3.34
CA ARG A 59 8.07 -20.63 -2.63
C ARG A 59 8.96 -20.44 -1.42
N THR A 60 9.62 -19.30 -1.29
CA THR A 60 10.46 -18.97 -0.13
C THR A 60 9.66 -18.43 1.06
N LEU A 61 8.37 -18.19 0.88
CA LEU A 61 7.49 -17.71 1.95
C LEU A 61 7.21 -18.83 2.95
N GLN A 62 7.54 -18.58 4.19
CA GLN A 62 7.22 -19.47 5.30
C GLN A 62 5.81 -19.12 5.82
N LEU A 63 4.81 -19.83 5.32
CA LEU A 63 3.38 -19.61 5.63
C LEU A 63 2.91 -20.52 6.78
N PRO A 64 1.84 -20.14 7.48
CA PRO A 64 1.17 -21.04 8.42
C PRO A 64 0.64 -22.32 7.74
N GLU A 65 0.50 -23.39 8.49
CA GLU A 65 -0.06 -24.65 8.01
C GLU A 65 -1.46 -24.44 7.38
N GLY A 66 -1.66 -25.00 6.20
CA GLY A 66 -2.92 -24.91 5.45
C GLY A 66 -3.03 -23.69 4.53
N PHE A 67 -2.01 -22.82 4.50
CA PHE A 67 -1.97 -21.69 3.57
C PHE A 67 -1.00 -21.96 2.41
N THR A 68 -1.36 -21.40 1.26
CA THR A 68 -0.52 -21.37 0.08
C THR A 68 -0.46 -19.95 -0.47
N ALA A 69 0.61 -19.61 -1.17
CA ALA A 69 0.74 -18.36 -1.91
C ALA A 69 0.99 -18.66 -3.39
N THR A 70 0.39 -17.83 -4.25
CA THR A 70 0.57 -17.87 -5.70
C THR A 70 1.08 -16.53 -6.20
N VAL A 71 1.56 -16.49 -7.45
CA VAL A 71 1.93 -15.24 -8.12
C VAL A 71 0.74 -14.83 -8.97
N PHE A 72 0.06 -13.77 -8.60
CA PHE A 72 -1.05 -13.23 -9.39
C PHE A 72 -0.55 -12.56 -10.67
N ALA A 73 0.48 -11.73 -10.55
CA ALA A 73 1.19 -11.13 -11.68
C ALA A 73 2.62 -10.79 -11.29
N SER A 74 3.51 -10.71 -12.26
CA SER A 74 4.91 -10.38 -12.06
C SER A 74 5.47 -9.65 -13.28
N GLU A 75 6.73 -9.28 -13.25
CA GLU A 75 7.41 -8.78 -14.44
C GLU A 75 7.41 -9.82 -15.56
N PRO A 76 7.14 -9.40 -16.81
CA PRO A 76 7.04 -8.01 -17.31
C PRO A 76 5.64 -7.41 -17.25
N GLU A 77 4.60 -8.15 -16.81
CA GLU A 77 3.21 -7.69 -16.81
C GLU A 77 2.99 -6.53 -15.83
N VAL A 78 3.65 -6.57 -14.69
CA VAL A 78 3.64 -5.51 -13.65
C VAL A 78 5.06 -5.12 -13.31
N GLN A 79 5.34 -3.82 -13.29
CA GLN A 79 6.64 -3.26 -12.98
C GLN A 79 6.53 -2.11 -11.99
N ASN A 80 7.43 -2.05 -11.01
CA ASN A 80 7.47 -0.99 -9.98
C ASN A 80 6.09 -0.66 -9.36
N PRO A 81 5.29 -1.65 -8.91
CA PRO A 81 4.01 -1.39 -8.29
C PRO A 81 4.20 -0.65 -6.97
N ILE A 82 3.41 0.41 -6.73
CA ILE A 82 3.45 1.20 -5.50
C ILE A 82 2.13 1.14 -4.72
N ALA A 83 1.02 0.96 -5.42
CA ALA A 83 -0.30 0.83 -4.82
C ALA A 83 -1.19 -0.05 -5.70
N MET A 84 -2.18 -0.66 -5.09
CA MET A 84 -3.19 -1.46 -5.78
C MET A 84 -4.56 -1.32 -5.12
N ASN A 85 -5.61 -1.50 -5.91
CA ASN A 85 -6.98 -1.54 -5.43
C ASN A 85 -7.87 -2.42 -6.31
N TRP A 86 -9.01 -2.84 -5.78
CA TRP A 86 -9.99 -3.66 -6.48
C TRP A 86 -11.19 -2.84 -6.91
N ASP A 87 -11.63 -3.02 -8.13
CA ASP A 87 -12.89 -2.43 -8.57
C ASP A 87 -14.11 -3.32 -8.25
N ALA A 88 -15.30 -2.78 -8.50
CA ALA A 88 -16.56 -3.49 -8.26
C ALA A 88 -16.77 -4.71 -9.18
N ARG A 89 -15.97 -4.87 -10.23
CA ARG A 89 -15.96 -6.03 -11.11
C ARG A 89 -14.99 -7.12 -10.67
N GLY A 90 -14.24 -6.87 -9.58
CA GLY A 90 -13.24 -7.81 -9.07
C GLY A 90 -11.92 -7.78 -9.82
N ARG A 91 -11.59 -6.68 -10.51
CA ARG A 91 -10.34 -6.51 -11.22
C ARG A 91 -9.36 -5.70 -10.40
N LEU A 92 -8.08 -6.06 -10.49
CA LEU A 92 -7.01 -5.38 -9.77
C LEU A 92 -6.48 -4.19 -10.57
N TRP A 93 -6.56 -3.01 -9.99
CA TRP A 93 -5.96 -1.79 -10.50
C TRP A 93 -4.62 -1.56 -9.82
N VAL A 94 -3.57 -1.34 -10.61
CA VAL A 94 -2.20 -1.20 -10.11
C VAL A 94 -1.61 0.12 -10.56
N ALA A 95 -1.07 0.87 -9.62
CA ALA A 95 -0.26 2.05 -9.87
C ALA A 95 1.21 1.64 -10.02
N GLU A 96 1.81 1.87 -11.18
CA GLU A 96 3.22 1.67 -11.46
C GLU A 96 3.96 3.01 -11.44
N ASN A 97 4.94 3.17 -10.55
CA ASN A 97 5.68 4.40 -10.40
C ASN A 97 7.11 4.27 -10.94
N PHE A 98 7.31 4.68 -12.18
CA PHE A 98 8.61 4.75 -12.84
C PHE A 98 9.35 6.06 -12.58
N THR A 99 8.61 7.10 -12.22
CA THR A 99 9.20 8.43 -12.01
C THR A 99 9.93 8.58 -10.70
N TYR A 100 9.63 7.72 -9.68
CA TYR A 100 10.33 7.76 -8.41
C TYR A 100 11.80 7.38 -8.58
N ALA A 101 12.69 8.26 -8.15
CA ALA A 101 14.12 8.16 -8.40
C ALA A 101 14.93 8.27 -7.10
N GLU A 102 16.24 8.19 -7.20
CA GLU A 102 17.16 8.38 -6.10
C GLU A 102 16.99 9.75 -5.40
N ARG A 103 17.47 9.85 -4.17
CA ARG A 103 17.30 11.02 -3.29
C ARG A 103 17.67 12.36 -3.92
N LYS A 104 18.70 12.43 -4.77
CA LYS A 104 19.14 13.67 -5.43
C LYS A 104 18.15 14.13 -6.50
N LYS A 105 17.58 13.18 -7.23
CA LYS A 105 16.68 13.45 -8.35
C LYS A 105 15.23 13.49 -7.88
N ARG A 106 14.86 12.68 -6.87
CA ARG A 106 13.54 12.44 -6.33
C ARG A 106 12.58 11.84 -7.34
N PHE A 107 12.24 12.57 -8.38
CA PHE A 107 11.39 12.13 -9.48
C PHE A 107 12.04 12.44 -10.82
N ASP A 108 12.14 11.43 -11.67
CA ASP A 108 12.56 11.59 -13.05
C ASP A 108 11.36 11.95 -13.93
N LEU A 109 11.14 13.23 -14.13
CA LEU A 109 10.01 13.72 -14.93
C LEU A 109 10.20 13.56 -16.45
N ASN A 110 11.30 12.95 -16.91
CA ASN A 110 11.40 12.46 -18.28
C ASN A 110 10.65 11.14 -18.48
N LEU A 111 10.36 10.42 -17.40
CA LEU A 111 9.58 9.19 -17.41
C LEU A 111 8.09 9.47 -17.19
N ARG A 112 7.27 8.44 -17.39
CA ARG A 112 5.84 8.45 -17.10
C ARG A 112 5.49 7.24 -16.27
N ASP A 113 4.52 7.43 -15.39
CA ASP A 113 3.91 6.38 -14.58
C ASP A 113 2.70 5.81 -15.28
N ARG A 114 2.27 4.62 -14.86
CA ARG A 114 1.14 3.92 -15.50
C ARG A 114 0.12 3.44 -14.47
N VAL A 115 -1.12 3.36 -14.93
CA VAL A 115 -2.19 2.64 -14.25
C VAL A 115 -2.56 1.43 -15.08
N LEU A 116 -2.49 0.26 -14.47
CA LEU A 116 -2.84 -1.02 -15.08
C LEU A 116 -4.15 -1.56 -14.52
N ILE A 117 -4.85 -2.34 -15.35
CA ILE A 117 -5.96 -3.20 -14.96
C ILE A 117 -5.55 -4.63 -15.22
N LEU A 118 -5.65 -5.48 -14.21
CA LEU A 118 -5.39 -6.90 -14.28
C LEU A 118 -6.67 -7.67 -13.95
N GLU A 119 -6.92 -8.74 -14.69
CA GLU A 119 -8.13 -9.52 -14.57
C GLU A 119 -7.79 -11.01 -14.62
N ASP A 120 -8.29 -11.76 -13.64
CA ASP A 120 -8.28 -13.22 -13.60
C ASP A 120 -9.63 -13.69 -14.13
N LEU A 121 -9.66 -14.30 -15.31
CA LEU A 121 -10.88 -14.65 -16.04
C LEU A 121 -11.41 -16.04 -15.69
N ASP A 122 -10.53 -16.95 -15.28
CA ASP A 122 -10.88 -18.33 -14.97
C ASP A 122 -10.83 -18.66 -13.48
N ASN A 123 -10.46 -17.68 -12.65
CA ASN A 123 -10.37 -17.74 -11.19
C ASN A 123 -9.32 -18.76 -10.70
N ASP A 124 -8.21 -18.87 -11.42
CA ASP A 124 -7.08 -19.73 -11.01
C ASP A 124 -6.10 -19.00 -10.05
N GLY A 125 -6.31 -17.70 -9.79
CA GLY A 125 -5.50 -16.85 -8.95
C GLY A 125 -4.30 -16.23 -9.69
N MET A 126 -4.34 -16.21 -11.02
CA MET A 126 -3.36 -15.57 -11.89
C MET A 126 -4.06 -14.62 -12.86
N ALA A 127 -3.41 -13.50 -13.19
CA ALA A 127 -3.99 -12.56 -14.14
C ALA A 127 -3.84 -13.06 -15.58
N ASP A 128 -4.97 -13.21 -16.29
CA ASP A 128 -5.05 -13.58 -17.71
C ASP A 128 -5.01 -12.39 -18.65
N ARG A 129 -5.50 -11.26 -18.18
CA ARG A 129 -5.63 -10.05 -18.98
C ARG A 129 -4.96 -8.87 -18.30
N ARG A 130 -4.25 -8.09 -19.12
CA ARG A 130 -3.62 -6.84 -18.75
C ARG A 130 -4.05 -5.73 -19.69
N LYS A 131 -4.50 -4.59 -19.15
CA LYS A 131 -4.81 -3.38 -19.90
C LYS A 131 -4.10 -2.18 -19.27
N VAL A 132 -3.55 -1.27 -20.06
CA VAL A 132 -3.10 0.04 -19.59
C VAL A 132 -4.29 0.97 -19.65
N PHE A 133 -4.68 1.55 -18.50
CA PHE A 133 -5.71 2.57 -18.45
C PHE A 133 -5.14 3.93 -18.84
N THR A 134 -4.00 4.32 -18.26
CA THR A 134 -3.27 5.53 -18.62
C THR A 134 -1.77 5.37 -18.37
N ASP A 135 -0.95 6.01 -19.20
CA ASP A 135 0.49 6.15 -19.06
C ASP A 135 0.93 7.64 -19.14
N GLN A 136 -0.01 8.56 -18.91
CA GLN A 136 0.19 10.00 -19.09
C GLN A 136 0.33 10.75 -17.77
N VAL A 137 0.62 10.06 -16.67
CA VAL A 137 0.77 10.66 -15.34
C VAL A 137 2.21 10.58 -14.84
N GLN A 138 2.50 11.33 -13.79
CA GLN A 138 3.81 11.36 -13.14
C GLN A 138 3.63 11.48 -11.63
N ARG A 139 4.62 11.03 -10.85
CA ARG A 139 4.59 11.04 -9.38
C ARG A 139 3.39 10.28 -8.81
N LEU A 140 2.99 9.22 -9.50
CA LEU A 140 1.84 8.40 -9.12
C LEU A 140 2.16 7.63 -7.83
N THR A 141 1.39 7.85 -6.77
CA THR A 141 1.58 7.21 -5.48
C THR A 141 0.39 6.39 -5.02
N SER A 142 -0.74 6.52 -5.68
CA SER A 142 -1.93 5.72 -5.39
C SER A 142 -2.97 5.79 -6.49
N VAL A 143 -3.79 4.75 -6.57
CA VAL A 143 -4.94 4.62 -7.47
C VAL A 143 -6.17 4.16 -6.69
N GLU A 144 -7.33 4.73 -7.03
CA GLU A 144 -8.64 4.30 -6.52
C GLU A 144 -9.69 4.46 -7.62
N VAL A 145 -10.72 3.60 -7.63
CA VAL A 145 -11.75 3.57 -8.67
C VAL A 145 -13.12 3.83 -8.06
N GLY A 146 -13.90 4.68 -8.72
CA GLY A 146 -15.27 4.96 -8.28
C GLY A 146 -15.78 6.30 -8.72
N HIS A 147 -17.08 6.50 -8.53
CA HIS A 147 -17.78 7.73 -8.90
C HIS A 147 -17.62 8.13 -10.39
N GLY A 148 -17.60 7.14 -11.29
CA GLY A 148 -17.53 7.35 -12.73
C GLY A 148 -16.14 7.65 -13.26
N GLY A 149 -15.10 7.16 -12.61
CA GLY A 149 -13.73 7.30 -13.08
C GLY A 149 -12.69 6.83 -12.10
N VAL A 150 -11.46 7.28 -12.33
CA VAL A 150 -10.25 6.84 -11.63
C VAL A 150 -9.60 8.02 -10.90
N TRP A 151 -9.35 7.83 -9.63
CA TRP A 151 -8.73 8.79 -8.72
C TRP A 151 -7.25 8.46 -8.56
N LEU A 152 -6.38 9.43 -8.78
CA LEU A 152 -4.94 9.24 -8.73
C LEU A 152 -4.31 10.26 -7.78
N MET A 153 -3.50 9.78 -6.85
CA MET A 153 -2.62 10.66 -6.07
C MET A 153 -1.32 10.84 -6.85
N CYS A 154 -1.10 12.04 -7.32
CA CYS A 154 0.09 12.45 -8.07
C CYS A 154 0.62 13.76 -7.49
N PRO A 155 1.30 13.74 -6.31
CA PRO A 155 1.72 14.99 -5.67
C PRO A 155 2.38 15.98 -6.63
N PRO A 156 1.99 17.27 -6.61
CA PRO A 156 1.19 17.94 -5.60
C PRO A 156 -0.34 17.83 -5.78
N ASN A 157 -0.85 16.96 -6.65
CA ASN A 157 -2.24 16.95 -7.08
C ASN A 157 -2.96 15.64 -6.71
N LEU A 158 -4.24 15.77 -6.36
CA LEU A 158 -5.23 14.71 -6.48
C LEU A 158 -5.90 14.87 -7.85
N LEU A 159 -5.79 13.86 -8.69
CA LEU A 159 -6.34 13.85 -10.04
C LEU A 159 -7.59 12.94 -10.12
N PHE A 160 -8.49 13.30 -11.02
CA PHE A 160 -9.61 12.45 -11.44
C PHE A 160 -9.57 12.31 -12.97
N ILE A 161 -9.67 11.07 -13.45
CA ILE A 161 -9.79 10.77 -14.88
C ILE A 161 -11.18 10.16 -15.10
N PRO A 162 -12.07 10.82 -15.86
CA PRO A 162 -13.41 10.31 -16.09
C PRO A 162 -13.37 9.03 -16.96
N ASP A 163 -14.23 8.08 -16.60
CA ASP A 163 -14.56 6.84 -17.33
C ASP A 163 -15.99 6.49 -16.92
N ALA A 164 -16.94 7.24 -17.46
CA ALA A 164 -18.34 7.23 -17.01
C ALA A 164 -19.12 6.01 -17.50
N ASP A 165 -18.77 5.48 -18.67
CA ASP A 165 -19.38 4.26 -19.23
C ASP A 165 -18.64 2.98 -18.78
N GLY A 166 -17.46 3.13 -18.17
CA GLY A 166 -16.70 2.03 -17.60
C GLY A 166 -16.11 1.08 -18.64
N ASP A 167 -15.72 1.61 -19.79
CA ASP A 167 -15.09 0.82 -20.86
C ASP A 167 -13.56 0.72 -20.73
N ASP A 168 -13.02 1.30 -19.65
CA ASP A 168 -11.60 1.38 -19.30
C ASP A 168 -10.79 2.23 -20.29
N ILE A 169 -11.42 3.20 -20.92
CA ILE A 169 -10.80 4.21 -21.78
C ILE A 169 -11.15 5.58 -21.18
N PRO A 170 -10.14 6.43 -20.87
CA PRO A 170 -10.44 7.76 -20.36
C PRO A 170 -11.38 8.57 -21.29
N ASP A 171 -12.50 9.07 -20.76
CA ASP A 171 -13.44 9.96 -21.47
C ASP A 171 -12.87 11.36 -21.69
N GLY A 172 -11.79 11.70 -21.03
CA GLY A 172 -11.19 13.01 -21.10
C GLY A 172 -9.83 13.09 -20.40
N PRO A 173 -9.19 14.26 -20.39
CA PRO A 173 -7.93 14.46 -19.69
C PRO A 173 -8.10 14.37 -18.17
N ALA A 174 -7.00 14.09 -17.47
CA ALA A 174 -6.97 14.14 -16.01
C ALA A 174 -7.33 15.55 -15.50
N GLU A 175 -8.28 15.62 -14.58
CA GLU A 175 -8.72 16.84 -13.90
C GLU A 175 -8.03 16.95 -12.55
N VAL A 176 -7.51 18.14 -12.22
CA VAL A 176 -6.98 18.41 -10.86
C VAL A 176 -8.16 18.73 -9.95
N ILE A 177 -8.42 17.86 -9.00
CA ILE A 177 -9.51 18.02 -8.02
C ILE A 177 -9.06 18.80 -6.80
N LEU A 178 -7.89 18.43 -6.26
CA LEU A 178 -7.21 19.14 -5.18
C LEU A 178 -5.74 19.30 -5.55
N ASP A 179 -5.15 20.38 -5.06
CA ASP A 179 -3.71 20.62 -5.13
C ASP A 179 -3.14 21.01 -3.76
N GLY A 180 -1.85 21.26 -3.69
CA GLY A 180 -1.17 21.74 -2.50
C GLY A 180 -0.58 20.64 -1.61
N PHE A 181 -0.40 19.43 -2.13
CA PHE A 181 0.35 18.36 -1.45
C PHE A 181 1.84 18.50 -1.78
N GLU A 182 2.60 19.15 -0.90
CA GLU A 182 4.02 19.45 -1.16
C GLU A 182 4.89 18.18 -1.22
N ILE A 183 6.00 18.30 -1.94
CA ILE A 183 7.09 17.32 -1.94
C ILE A 183 8.32 18.04 -1.40
N ALA A 184 8.54 17.91 -0.09
CA ALA A 184 9.62 18.63 0.58
C ALA A 184 10.99 18.02 0.34
N ASP A 185 12.03 18.84 0.44
CA ASP A 185 13.42 18.45 0.20
C ASP A 185 13.93 17.42 1.21
N GLY A 186 13.52 17.53 2.47
CA GLY A 186 13.95 16.66 3.56
C GLY A 186 13.18 15.35 3.66
N GLY A 187 11.92 15.31 3.21
CA GLY A 187 10.99 14.20 3.36
C GLY A 187 10.50 13.63 2.03
N TYR A 188 11.39 13.46 1.07
CA TYR A 188 11.01 13.18 -0.31
C TYR A 188 10.22 11.88 -0.54
N HIS A 189 10.14 10.97 0.42
CA HIS A 189 9.28 9.79 0.41
C HIS A 189 8.11 9.85 1.41
N ASN A 190 7.93 10.98 2.09
CA ASN A 190 6.80 11.21 3.01
C ASN A 190 5.60 11.86 2.31
N PHE A 191 5.57 11.88 1.00
CA PHE A 191 4.53 12.54 0.19
C PHE A 191 3.16 11.91 0.35
N ALA A 192 2.13 12.62 -0.14
CA ALA A 192 0.75 12.13 -0.12
C ALA A 192 0.60 10.81 -0.89
N ASN A 193 -0.16 9.86 -0.32
CA ASN A 193 -0.35 8.52 -0.84
C ASN A 193 -1.66 7.89 -0.33
N GLY A 194 -1.96 6.66 -0.72
CA GLY A 194 -2.89 5.75 -0.08
C GLY A 194 -4.36 6.14 -0.20
N LEU A 195 -4.84 6.38 -1.40
CA LEU A 195 -6.27 6.55 -1.64
C LEU A 195 -7.04 5.27 -1.31
N LYS A 196 -8.16 5.41 -0.61
CA LYS A 196 -9.08 4.30 -0.29
C LYS A 196 -10.47 4.85 0.04
N TRP A 197 -11.53 4.22 -0.50
CA TRP A 197 -12.90 4.56 -0.11
C TRP A 197 -13.18 4.11 1.31
N GLY A 198 -13.66 5.03 2.13
CA GLY A 198 -14.15 4.71 3.47
C GLY A 198 -15.58 4.15 3.45
N PRO A 199 -15.99 3.49 4.54
CA PRO A 199 -17.35 2.94 4.67
C PRO A 199 -18.45 4.01 4.65
N ASP A 200 -18.08 5.27 4.79
CA ASP A 200 -18.93 6.47 4.74
C ASP A 200 -19.01 7.11 3.33
N GLY A 201 -18.33 6.53 2.34
CA GLY A 201 -18.32 7.02 0.95
C GLY A 201 -17.40 8.21 0.70
N TRP A 202 -16.52 8.56 1.64
CA TRP A 202 -15.46 9.53 1.42
C TRP A 202 -14.20 8.85 0.87
N LEU A 203 -13.46 9.58 0.07
CA LEU A 203 -12.13 9.17 -0.37
C LEU A 203 -11.10 9.62 0.67
N TYR A 204 -10.43 8.66 1.28
CA TYR A 204 -9.38 8.90 2.28
C TYR A 204 -8.00 8.89 1.63
N GLY A 205 -7.08 9.62 2.25
CA GLY A 205 -5.67 9.61 1.87
C GLY A 205 -4.77 9.96 3.06
N ARG A 206 -3.48 9.77 2.86
CA ARG A 206 -2.44 9.94 3.87
C ARG A 206 -1.41 10.96 3.38
N CYS A 207 -0.73 11.61 4.32
CA CYS A 207 0.41 12.47 4.03
C CYS A 207 1.43 12.34 5.17
N GLY A 208 2.71 12.29 4.85
CA GLY A 208 3.76 12.21 5.84
C GLY A 208 4.18 13.57 6.38
N HIS A 209 4.78 13.56 7.56
CA HIS A 209 5.40 14.72 8.19
C HIS A 209 6.58 15.24 7.36
N SER A 210 6.84 16.54 7.42
CA SER A 210 7.82 17.25 6.59
C SER A 210 7.50 17.29 5.10
N CYS A 211 6.25 16.99 4.75
CA CYS A 211 5.65 17.28 3.46
C CYS A 211 4.43 18.15 3.68
N PRO A 212 4.60 19.39 4.14
CA PRO A 212 3.49 20.26 4.50
C PRO A 212 2.57 20.45 3.32
N ALA A 213 1.26 20.50 3.59
CA ALA A 213 0.26 20.68 2.57
C ALA A 213 -0.65 21.86 2.90
N MET A 214 -1.11 22.54 1.88
CA MET A 214 -2.18 23.53 1.93
C MET A 214 -3.25 23.07 0.94
N ILE A 215 -4.05 22.10 1.36
CA ILE A 215 -4.94 21.32 0.50
C ILE A 215 -6.16 22.17 0.12
N GLY A 216 -6.49 22.20 -1.16
CA GLY A 216 -7.69 22.87 -1.63
C GLY A 216 -7.92 22.71 -3.14
N PRO A 217 -9.09 23.15 -3.64
CA PRO A 217 -9.33 23.22 -5.08
C PRO A 217 -8.32 24.12 -5.79
N PRO A 218 -7.93 23.83 -7.03
CA PRO A 218 -7.02 24.65 -7.81
C PRO A 218 -7.45 26.11 -7.88
N GLY A 219 -6.50 27.02 -7.71
CA GLY A 219 -6.76 28.45 -7.74
C GLY A 219 -7.49 29.02 -6.52
N SER A 220 -7.83 28.22 -5.51
CA SER A 220 -8.44 28.71 -4.28
C SER A 220 -7.48 29.56 -3.47
N SER A 221 -8.03 30.63 -2.85
CA SER A 221 -7.24 31.51 -1.97
C SER A 221 -6.72 30.72 -0.75
N PRO A 222 -5.51 31.04 -0.24
CA PRO A 222 -4.92 30.36 0.92
C PRO A 222 -5.83 30.28 2.15
N LYS A 223 -6.69 31.26 2.37
CA LYS A 223 -7.64 31.27 3.50
C LYS A 223 -8.73 30.19 3.42
N PHE A 224 -8.93 29.58 2.26
CA PHE A 224 -9.90 28.51 2.05
C PHE A 224 -9.22 27.14 1.89
N ARG A 225 -7.92 27.08 2.07
CA ARG A 225 -7.15 25.84 2.04
C ARG A 225 -6.99 25.28 3.44
N VAL A 226 -6.90 23.97 3.54
CA VAL A 226 -6.73 23.26 4.81
C VAL A 226 -5.26 22.92 4.99
N PRO A 227 -4.60 23.42 6.05
CA PRO A 227 -3.21 23.09 6.34
C PRO A 227 -3.08 21.68 6.88
N MET A 228 -2.01 20.99 6.50
CA MET A 228 -1.68 19.65 6.96
C MET A 228 -0.16 19.45 6.98
N ASP A 229 0.35 18.78 8.02
CA ASP A 229 1.71 18.26 8.07
C ASP A 229 1.70 16.91 8.78
N GLY A 230 1.69 15.83 7.99
CA GLY A 230 1.47 14.47 8.46
C GLY A 230 0.02 14.16 8.84
N GLY A 231 -0.35 12.87 8.79
CA GLY A 231 -1.66 12.39 9.18
C GLY A 231 -2.56 11.93 8.03
N LEU A 232 -3.86 11.99 8.27
CA LEU A 232 -4.89 11.52 7.34
C LEU A 232 -5.83 12.65 6.97
N TRP A 233 -6.28 12.63 5.73
CA TRP A 233 -7.28 13.52 5.17
C TRP A 233 -8.34 12.71 4.43
N ARG A 234 -9.50 13.35 4.13
CA ARG A 234 -10.55 12.77 3.29
C ARG A 234 -11.20 13.81 2.40
N TYR A 235 -11.73 13.35 1.28
CA TYR A 235 -12.45 14.16 0.30
C TYR A 235 -13.81 13.55 -0.03
N HIS A 236 -14.85 14.38 -0.08
CA HIS A 236 -16.19 13.96 -0.47
C HIS A 236 -16.50 14.42 -1.91
N PRO A 237 -16.57 13.49 -2.89
CA PRO A 237 -16.70 13.85 -4.30
C PRO A 237 -17.95 14.67 -4.62
N LYS A 238 -19.10 14.27 -4.07
CA LYS A 238 -20.38 14.92 -4.33
C LYS A 238 -20.45 16.32 -3.72
N HIS A 239 -19.94 16.51 -2.53
CA HIS A 239 -19.99 17.80 -1.82
C HIS A 239 -18.76 18.67 -2.09
N ARG A 240 -17.73 18.12 -2.73
CA ARG A 240 -16.45 18.78 -3.00
C ARG A 240 -15.80 19.36 -1.75
N LEU A 241 -15.89 18.62 -0.64
CA LEU A 241 -15.34 19.01 0.65
C LEU A 241 -14.06 18.20 0.92
N VAL A 242 -13.05 18.87 1.45
CA VAL A 242 -11.84 18.26 1.98
C VAL A 242 -11.73 18.51 3.47
N GLU A 243 -11.36 17.51 4.23
CA GLU A 243 -11.14 17.56 5.66
C GLU A 243 -9.80 16.90 6.02
N VAL A 244 -9.05 17.54 6.91
CA VAL A 244 -7.91 16.90 7.59
C VAL A 244 -8.43 16.28 8.88
N LEU A 245 -8.25 14.99 9.04
CA LEU A 245 -8.82 14.22 10.15
C LEU A 245 -7.91 14.21 11.38
N CYS A 246 -6.60 14.13 11.14
CA CYS A 246 -5.60 14.11 12.19
C CYS A 246 -4.28 14.67 11.67
N HIS A 247 -3.38 15.00 12.59
CA HIS A 247 -2.07 15.55 12.29
C HIS A 247 -0.97 14.73 12.96
N GLY A 248 0.25 14.86 12.47
CA GLY A 248 1.42 14.21 13.06
C GLY A 248 1.74 12.86 12.42
N THR A 249 2.40 11.99 13.18
CA THR A 249 3.10 10.79 12.70
C THR A 249 4.33 11.14 11.84
N VAL A 250 4.88 10.21 11.08
CA VAL A 250 6.04 10.49 10.23
C VAL A 250 5.76 10.15 8.78
N ASN A 251 5.38 8.91 8.51
CA ASN A 251 5.23 8.44 7.14
C ASN A 251 4.20 7.31 7.06
N PRO A 252 2.88 7.64 7.07
CA PRO A 252 1.82 6.64 7.02
C PRO A 252 1.75 5.99 5.63
N TRP A 253 1.79 4.65 5.60
CA TRP A 253 1.73 3.83 4.38
C TRP A 253 0.74 2.68 4.47
N GLY A 254 -0.33 2.81 5.23
CA GLY A 254 -1.41 1.86 5.34
C GLY A 254 -2.50 2.37 6.24
N HIS A 255 -3.76 2.16 5.89
CA HIS A 255 -4.91 2.38 6.75
C HIS A 255 -6.05 1.46 6.37
N ASP A 256 -6.86 1.08 7.35
CA ASP A 256 -8.04 0.26 7.15
C ASP A 256 -9.03 0.41 8.31
N TRP A 257 -10.24 -0.12 8.13
CA TRP A 257 -11.31 -0.08 9.12
C TRP A 257 -11.60 -1.46 9.68
N ASP A 258 -11.88 -1.51 10.97
CA ASP A 258 -12.43 -2.71 11.58
C ASP A 258 -13.92 -2.88 11.25
N GLN A 259 -14.50 -3.98 11.71
CA GLN A 259 -15.93 -4.29 11.53
C GLN A 259 -16.90 -3.28 12.17
N HIS A 260 -16.41 -2.40 13.04
CA HIS A 260 -17.17 -1.35 13.71
C HIS A 260 -16.99 0.02 13.06
N GLY A 261 -16.21 0.10 11.98
CA GLY A 261 -15.89 1.35 11.28
C GLY A 261 -14.83 2.20 11.99
N GLN A 262 -14.07 1.61 12.94
CA GLN A 262 -12.94 2.30 13.55
C GLN A 262 -11.76 2.29 12.58
N LEU A 263 -11.15 3.44 12.42
CA LEU A 263 -10.04 3.63 11.47
C LEU A 263 -8.70 3.44 12.18
N PHE A 264 -7.89 2.55 11.64
CA PHE A 264 -6.52 2.32 12.06
C PHE A 264 -5.56 2.67 10.93
N PHE A 265 -4.36 3.04 11.26
CA PHE A 265 -3.32 3.28 10.27
C PHE A 265 -1.94 2.92 10.82
N ILE A 266 -1.02 2.70 9.92
CA ILE A 266 0.37 2.38 10.24
C ILE A 266 1.31 3.48 9.81
N ASN A 267 2.51 3.46 10.39
CA ASN A 267 3.57 4.40 10.14
C ASN A 267 4.89 3.66 9.91
N THR A 268 5.66 4.06 8.92
CA THR A 268 6.90 3.39 8.50
C THR A 268 8.12 3.67 9.39
N VAL A 269 7.95 4.46 10.44
CA VAL A 269 9.00 4.75 11.41
C VAL A 269 8.51 4.37 12.81
N ILE A 270 9.03 4.98 13.86
CA ILE A 270 8.70 4.69 15.26
C ILE A 270 7.18 4.78 15.50
N GLY A 271 6.65 3.80 16.25
CA GLY A 271 5.22 3.71 16.53
C GLY A 271 4.46 3.31 15.28
N HIS A 272 4.35 2.03 15.03
CA HIS A 272 3.85 1.55 13.76
C HIS A 272 2.33 1.52 13.67
N LEU A 273 1.58 1.41 14.78
CA LEU A 273 0.12 1.22 14.79
C LEU A 273 -0.59 2.33 15.56
N TRP A 274 -1.64 2.87 14.96
CA TRP A 274 -2.37 4.03 15.47
C TRP A 274 -3.88 3.86 15.29
N HIS A 275 -4.66 4.26 16.31
CA HIS A 275 -6.10 4.39 16.19
C HIS A 275 -6.44 5.86 15.88
N MET A 276 -7.16 6.11 14.79
CA MET A 276 -7.50 7.44 14.34
C MET A 276 -8.91 7.85 14.78
N MET A 277 -9.01 8.96 15.49
CA MET A 277 -10.25 9.69 15.71
C MET A 277 -10.09 11.11 15.19
N PRO A 278 -11.12 11.73 14.59
CA PRO A 278 -11.03 13.09 14.09
C PRO A 278 -10.58 14.11 15.15
N GLY A 279 -9.63 14.97 14.78
CA GLY A 279 -9.07 15.98 15.66
C GLY A 279 -7.85 15.56 16.47
N MET A 280 -7.38 14.32 16.32
CA MET A 280 -6.17 13.84 17.00
C MET A 280 -4.89 14.47 16.47
N HIS A 281 -3.93 14.62 17.39
CA HIS A 281 -2.55 14.98 17.10
C HIS A 281 -1.63 13.88 17.61
N PHE A 282 -0.86 13.31 16.70
CA PHE A 282 0.03 12.19 16.98
C PHE A 282 1.48 12.64 17.11
N LYS A 283 2.28 11.89 17.87
CA LYS A 283 3.71 12.14 17.99
C LYS A 283 4.41 11.96 16.66
N GLU A 284 5.26 12.91 16.33
CA GLU A 284 6.23 12.84 15.25
C GLU A 284 7.55 12.26 15.78
N SER A 285 8.31 11.57 14.93
CA SER A 285 9.66 11.09 15.31
C SER A 285 10.68 12.22 15.39
N PHE A 286 10.38 13.36 14.77
CA PHE A 286 11.22 14.57 14.75
C PHE A 286 10.36 15.79 14.43
N GLY A 287 10.88 16.98 14.72
CA GLY A 287 10.18 18.23 14.49
C GLY A 287 9.14 18.54 15.58
N GLU A 288 8.30 19.51 15.29
CA GLU A 288 7.26 20.01 16.19
C GLU A 288 5.89 19.83 15.55
N SER A 289 4.85 19.72 16.37
CA SER A 289 3.48 19.72 15.89
C SER A 289 3.18 21.03 15.18
N MET A 290 2.46 20.97 14.07
CA MET A 290 1.97 22.18 13.38
C MET A 290 1.01 23.02 14.24
N ASN A 291 0.43 22.44 15.29
CA ASN A 291 -0.36 23.15 16.28
C ASN A 291 0.43 23.26 17.60
N PRO A 292 1.03 24.42 17.90
CA PRO A 292 1.80 24.60 19.12
C PRO A 292 0.94 24.61 20.38
N ALA A 293 -0.38 24.72 20.26
CA ALA A 293 -1.31 24.76 21.37
C ALA A 293 -1.92 23.38 21.71
N VAL A 294 -1.48 22.31 21.04
CA VAL A 294 -1.96 20.97 21.38
C VAL A 294 -1.45 20.57 22.78
N TYR A 295 -2.40 20.15 23.63
CA TYR A 295 -2.10 19.81 25.02
C TYR A 295 -1.21 18.57 25.13
N GLU A 296 -1.55 17.52 24.39
CA GLU A 296 -0.82 16.26 24.39
C GLU A 296 -0.86 15.63 22.99
N ARG A 297 0.28 15.12 22.56
CA ARG A 297 0.40 14.33 21.34
C ARG A 297 0.32 12.86 21.70
N LEU A 298 -0.57 12.13 21.03
CA LEU A 298 -0.83 10.74 21.30
C LEU A 298 0.29 9.85 20.75
N ASP A 299 0.60 8.79 21.47
CA ASP A 299 1.58 7.78 21.08
C ASP A 299 0.92 6.61 20.33
N THR A 300 1.73 5.71 19.82
CA THR A 300 1.27 4.45 19.22
C THR A 300 0.38 3.67 20.19
N ILE A 301 -0.57 2.92 19.64
CA ILE A 301 -1.40 1.99 20.40
C ILE A 301 -0.79 0.59 20.51
N ALA A 302 0.31 0.32 19.80
CA ALA A 302 1.03 -0.95 19.94
C ALA A 302 1.75 -1.01 21.28
N ASP A 303 1.64 -2.12 22.00
CA ASP A 303 2.33 -2.36 23.27
C ASP A 303 3.77 -2.84 23.06
N HIS A 304 4.23 -2.87 21.83
CA HIS A 304 5.52 -3.40 21.40
C HIS A 304 6.12 -2.55 20.27
N TYR A 305 7.40 -2.80 20.00
CA TYR A 305 8.12 -2.28 18.84
C TYR A 305 8.80 -3.43 18.11
N HIS A 306 8.86 -3.37 16.79
CA HIS A 306 9.55 -4.36 15.96
C HIS A 306 11.05 -4.05 15.79
N PHE A 307 11.64 -3.30 16.70
CA PHE A 307 13.05 -2.96 16.74
C PHE A 307 13.52 -2.68 18.18
N ASP A 308 14.84 -2.69 18.42
CA ASP A 308 15.39 -2.39 19.75
C ASP A 308 15.29 -0.88 20.06
N THR A 309 14.43 -0.52 20.99
CA THR A 309 14.17 0.88 21.39
C THR A 309 15.33 1.53 22.13
N ARG A 310 16.35 0.77 22.56
CA ARG A 310 17.58 1.29 23.19
C ARG A 310 18.58 1.81 22.16
N GLY A 311 18.45 1.40 20.90
CA GLY A 311 19.26 1.82 19.77
C GLY A 311 18.58 2.88 18.91
N ARG A 312 19.17 3.16 17.76
CA ARG A 312 18.53 4.01 16.74
C ARG A 312 17.57 3.16 15.89
N TRP A 313 16.39 3.69 15.58
CA TRP A 313 15.45 3.00 14.69
C TRP A 313 16.09 2.56 13.36
N SER A 314 17.05 3.33 12.83
CA SER A 314 17.79 3.00 11.60
C SER A 314 18.70 1.76 11.73
N GLU A 315 19.01 1.33 12.94
CA GLU A 315 19.80 0.11 13.21
C GLU A 315 18.95 -1.16 13.07
N SER A 316 17.64 -1.05 12.95
CA SER A 316 16.71 -2.16 12.76
C SER A 316 16.68 -2.73 11.34
N ARG A 317 17.51 -2.23 10.44
CA ARG A 317 17.55 -2.65 9.03
C ARG A 317 18.35 -3.94 8.87
N ASP A 318 18.14 -4.60 7.74
CA ASP A 318 18.97 -5.71 7.23
C ASP A 318 19.04 -6.92 8.18
N GLY A 319 17.91 -7.28 8.76
CA GLY A 319 17.76 -8.45 9.60
C GLY A 319 18.22 -8.29 11.06
N LYS A 320 18.75 -7.13 11.45
CA LYS A 320 19.22 -6.89 12.82
C LYS A 320 18.09 -6.95 13.86
N ALA A 321 16.86 -6.71 13.47
CA ALA A 321 15.69 -6.75 14.33
C ALA A 321 14.77 -7.97 14.06
N ASN A 322 15.25 -9.01 13.36
CA ASN A 322 14.44 -10.17 13.03
C ASN A 322 13.81 -10.86 14.24
N HIS A 323 14.52 -10.90 15.35
CA HIS A 323 14.05 -11.48 16.61
C HIS A 323 13.00 -10.60 17.35
N LEU A 324 12.82 -9.36 16.90
CA LEU A 324 11.86 -8.41 17.45
C LEU A 324 10.63 -8.21 16.51
N GLY A 325 10.58 -8.90 15.39
CA GLY A 325 9.49 -8.74 14.40
C GLY A 325 9.87 -7.99 13.13
N GLY A 326 11.16 -7.66 12.93
CA GLY A 326 11.71 -7.33 11.62
C GLY A 326 12.16 -5.90 11.36
N GLY A 327 11.76 -4.91 12.13
CA GLY A 327 12.22 -3.52 11.93
C GLY A 327 11.12 -2.47 11.86
N HIS A 328 11.50 -1.25 11.57
CA HIS A 328 10.67 -0.05 11.71
C HIS A 328 9.84 0.32 10.47
N ALA A 329 10.01 -0.35 9.35
CA ALA A 329 9.40 0.08 8.07
C ALA A 329 8.14 -0.73 7.74
N HIS A 330 7.03 -0.35 8.36
CA HIS A 330 5.72 -0.94 8.11
C HIS A 330 5.04 -0.22 6.93
N VAL A 331 4.58 -1.02 5.95
CA VAL A 331 3.92 -0.55 4.73
C VAL A 331 2.81 -1.51 4.34
N GLY A 332 1.73 -1.00 3.75
CA GLY A 332 0.55 -1.80 3.44
C GLY A 332 -0.14 -2.31 4.71
N MET A 333 -1.43 -2.21 4.77
CA MET A 333 -2.21 -2.63 5.93
C MET A 333 -3.58 -3.15 5.50
N ALA A 334 -3.99 -4.26 6.08
CA ALA A 334 -5.36 -4.74 6.01
C ALA A 334 -5.82 -5.31 7.33
N ILE A 335 -7.07 -5.04 7.71
CA ILE A 335 -7.79 -5.76 8.75
C ILE A 335 -8.63 -6.82 8.06
N TYR A 336 -8.31 -8.09 8.26
CA TYR A 336 -9.00 -9.16 7.55
C TYR A 336 -10.44 -9.30 8.02
N PRO A 337 -11.44 -9.02 7.18
CA PRO A 337 -12.85 -8.95 7.61
C PRO A 337 -13.45 -10.33 7.91
N GLY A 338 -12.77 -11.39 7.53
CA GLY A 338 -13.25 -12.76 7.54
C GLY A 338 -13.65 -13.27 6.16
N GLY A 339 -13.86 -14.55 6.05
CA GLY A 339 -14.16 -15.27 4.80
C GLY A 339 -13.71 -16.72 4.88
N HIS A 340 -12.82 -17.12 3.96
CA HIS A 340 -12.36 -18.52 3.85
C HIS A 340 -11.32 -18.90 4.89
N TRP A 341 -10.62 -17.94 5.46
CA TRP A 341 -9.58 -18.21 6.45
C TRP A 341 -10.18 -18.64 7.79
N PRO A 342 -9.44 -19.42 8.58
CA PRO A 342 -9.87 -19.80 9.92
C PRO A 342 -10.23 -18.60 10.78
N THR A 343 -11.23 -18.74 11.64
CA THR A 343 -11.77 -17.65 12.48
C THR A 343 -10.72 -16.97 13.37
N LYS A 344 -9.62 -17.63 13.70
CA LYS A 344 -8.52 -17.04 14.47
C LYS A 344 -7.84 -15.88 13.74
N PHE A 345 -8.01 -15.77 12.42
CA PHE A 345 -7.47 -14.68 11.59
C PHE A 345 -8.50 -13.57 11.33
N HIS A 346 -9.77 -13.77 11.67
CA HIS A 346 -10.80 -12.75 11.47
C HIS A 346 -10.52 -11.55 12.37
N GLN A 347 -10.65 -10.35 11.83
CA GLN A 347 -10.34 -9.06 12.48
C GLN A 347 -8.89 -8.93 12.96
N ARG A 348 -7.97 -9.74 12.43
CA ARG A 348 -6.54 -9.54 12.60
C ARG A 348 -6.05 -8.45 11.68
N LEU A 349 -5.15 -7.63 12.20
CA LEU A 349 -4.44 -6.64 11.42
C LEU A 349 -3.17 -7.26 10.86
N PHE A 350 -2.96 -7.04 9.56
CA PHE A 350 -1.77 -7.46 8.85
C PHE A 350 -1.04 -6.25 8.31
N THR A 351 0.28 -6.24 8.43
CA THR A 351 1.14 -5.21 7.84
C THR A 351 2.44 -5.80 7.33
N LEU A 352 2.90 -5.32 6.18
CA LEU A 352 4.18 -5.73 5.64
C LEU A 352 5.31 -4.98 6.34
N ASN A 353 6.39 -5.69 6.65
CA ASN A 353 7.60 -5.11 7.21
C ASN A 353 8.71 -5.17 6.16
N MET A 354 9.01 -4.04 5.56
CA MET A 354 9.92 -3.95 4.42
C MET A 354 11.32 -4.46 4.75
N HIS A 355 11.87 -4.05 5.89
CA HIS A 355 13.22 -4.47 6.32
C HIS A 355 13.23 -5.89 6.91
N GLY A 356 12.12 -6.27 7.56
CA GLY A 356 11.93 -7.60 8.13
C GLY A 356 11.59 -8.67 7.09
N LYS A 357 11.23 -8.28 5.87
CA LYS A 357 10.84 -9.19 4.80
C LYS A 357 9.74 -10.16 5.21
N ARG A 358 8.69 -9.63 5.85
CA ARG A 358 7.62 -10.42 6.46
C ARG A 358 6.30 -9.69 6.45
N MET A 359 5.27 -10.42 6.79
CA MET A 359 3.98 -9.88 7.16
C MET A 359 3.80 -10.08 8.66
N ASN A 360 3.79 -8.98 9.41
CA ASN A 360 3.44 -9.00 10.82
C ASN A 360 1.93 -9.17 10.96
N GLN A 361 1.51 -9.80 12.05
CA GLN A 361 0.12 -9.98 12.43
C GLN A 361 -0.10 -9.42 13.83
N GLU A 362 -1.23 -8.75 14.03
CA GLU A 362 -1.57 -8.14 15.32
C GLU A 362 -3.03 -8.38 15.69
N THR A 363 -3.26 -8.50 16.99
CA THR A 363 -4.57 -8.44 17.60
C THR A 363 -4.82 -7.02 18.07
N ILE A 364 -6.00 -6.47 17.77
CA ILE A 364 -6.44 -5.16 18.25
C ILE A 364 -7.55 -5.38 19.28
N GLU A 365 -7.32 -4.93 20.52
CA GLU A 365 -8.28 -5.08 21.61
C GLU A 365 -8.74 -3.71 22.13
N PRO A 366 -10.04 -3.51 22.40
CA PRO A 366 -10.54 -2.29 23.00
C PRO A 366 -9.91 -2.01 24.36
N GLN A 367 -9.43 -0.79 24.58
CA GLN A 367 -8.88 -0.33 25.84
C GLN A 367 -9.32 1.10 26.15
N GLY A 368 -10.22 1.27 27.09
CA GLY A 368 -10.78 2.58 27.42
C GLY A 368 -11.56 3.18 26.26
N ALA A 369 -11.16 4.36 25.83
CA ALA A 369 -11.73 5.06 24.67
C ALA A 369 -10.98 4.76 23.34
N SER A 370 -10.00 3.90 23.38
CA SER A 370 -9.15 3.54 22.24
C SER A 370 -8.92 2.02 22.21
N TYR A 371 -7.77 1.61 21.71
CA TYR A 371 -7.38 0.22 21.52
C TYR A 371 -5.92 0.01 21.94
N VAL A 372 -5.55 -1.24 22.12
CA VAL A 372 -4.17 -1.70 22.22
C VAL A 372 -3.92 -2.75 21.13
N GLY A 373 -2.77 -2.66 20.48
CA GLY A 373 -2.29 -3.64 19.51
C GLY A 373 -1.25 -4.56 20.14
N HIS A 374 -1.48 -5.87 20.02
CA HIS A 374 -0.58 -6.92 20.52
C HIS A 374 0.02 -7.67 19.34
N HIS A 375 1.33 -7.88 19.36
CA HIS A 375 2.01 -8.68 18.34
C HIS A 375 1.64 -10.17 18.48
N ASP A 376 1.15 -10.74 17.39
CA ASP A 376 0.96 -12.18 17.22
C ASP A 376 2.16 -12.78 16.44
N ALA A 377 2.15 -14.08 16.21
CA ALA A 377 3.14 -14.70 15.33
C ALA A 377 3.04 -14.10 13.92
N ASP A 378 4.18 -13.80 13.31
CA ASP A 378 4.24 -13.30 11.94
C ASP A 378 3.46 -14.23 10.99
N PHE A 379 2.66 -13.66 10.10
CA PHE A 379 1.87 -14.46 9.17
C PHE A 379 2.75 -15.15 8.13
N PHE A 380 3.77 -14.46 7.63
CA PHE A 380 4.82 -15.10 6.85
C PHE A 380 6.17 -14.40 7.00
N VAL A 381 7.23 -15.13 6.71
CA VAL A 381 8.59 -14.61 6.53
C VAL A 381 9.09 -15.04 5.14
N SER A 382 9.64 -14.08 4.39
CA SER A 382 10.27 -14.35 3.10
C SER A 382 11.78 -14.57 3.26
N GLN A 383 12.31 -15.57 2.58
CA GLN A 383 13.77 -15.79 2.48
C GLN A 383 14.40 -15.07 1.28
N ASP A 384 13.57 -14.43 0.44
CA ASP A 384 14.06 -13.61 -0.66
C ASP A 384 14.68 -12.30 -0.12
N PRO A 385 15.98 -12.04 -0.35
CA PRO A 385 16.63 -10.81 0.08
C PRO A 385 16.06 -9.56 -0.58
N PHE A 386 15.41 -9.70 -1.75
CA PHE A 386 14.80 -8.61 -2.50
C PHE A 386 13.36 -8.32 -2.11
N PHE A 387 12.75 -9.14 -1.23
CA PHE A 387 11.37 -8.91 -0.82
C PHE A 387 11.20 -7.51 -0.20
N ARG A 388 10.30 -6.73 -0.77
CA ARG A 388 9.86 -5.41 -0.29
C ARG A 388 8.35 -5.30 -0.47
N GLY A 389 7.61 -5.61 0.59
CA GLY A 389 6.17 -5.43 0.58
C GLY A 389 5.80 -3.94 0.51
N MET A 390 4.78 -3.59 -0.26
CA MET A 390 4.33 -2.21 -0.43
C MET A 390 2.86 -2.00 -0.10
N GLU A 391 1.99 -2.95 -0.42
CA GLU A 391 0.54 -2.84 -0.19
C GLU A 391 -0.04 -4.19 0.20
N ILE A 392 -1.14 -4.17 0.95
CA ILE A 392 -1.99 -5.33 1.24
C ILE A 392 -3.42 -4.94 0.93
N SER A 393 -4.13 -5.79 0.21
CA SER A 393 -5.54 -5.61 -0.08
C SER A 393 -6.30 -6.93 0.07
N VAL A 394 -7.54 -6.85 0.53
CA VAL A 394 -8.44 -8.01 0.53
C VAL A 394 -9.12 -8.07 -0.83
N GLY A 395 -8.91 -9.16 -1.55
CA GLY A 395 -9.52 -9.38 -2.85
C GLY A 395 -11.01 -9.71 -2.79
N PRO A 396 -11.68 -9.74 -3.95
CA PRO A 396 -13.09 -10.08 -4.04
C PRO A 396 -13.39 -11.52 -3.59
N ASP A 397 -12.41 -12.40 -3.69
CA ASP A 397 -12.42 -13.78 -3.24
C ASP A 397 -12.14 -13.94 -1.73
N ARG A 398 -11.99 -12.83 -1.00
CA ARG A 398 -11.62 -12.81 0.43
C ARG A 398 -10.23 -13.36 0.74
N ASN A 399 -9.33 -13.42 -0.21
CA ASN A 399 -7.91 -13.65 0.03
C ASN A 399 -7.15 -12.32 0.17
N LEU A 400 -5.93 -12.37 0.73
CA LEU A 400 -5.03 -11.22 0.77
C LEU A 400 -4.13 -11.20 -0.47
N PHE A 401 -3.95 -10.02 -1.01
CA PHE A 401 -3.08 -9.72 -2.13
C PHE A 401 -2.00 -8.72 -1.74
#